data_e93da8c9e12ae3779e3b7956a5686111
#
_entry.id   e93da8c9e12ae3779e3b7956a5686111
#
_cell.length_a   1.000
_cell.length_b   1.000
_cell.length_c   1.000
_cell.angle_alpha   90.00
_cell.angle_beta   90.00
_cell.angle_gamma   90.00
#
_symmetry.space_group_name_H-M   'P 1'
#
loop_
_entity.id
_entity.type
_entity.pdbx_description
1 polymer ?
#
loop_
_entity_poly.entity_id
_entity_poly.type
_entity_poly.pdbx_seq_one_letter_code
_entity_poly.pdbx_strand_id
1 'polypeptide(L)'
;MATSSVRLALHGLGALGLLAASIAPVQAAQLYASDGLEIRWDNTLRYSLALRHDSPSAELLSYANGDDGDRNFAPGLVMNRFDLLSKLDVAIGDFGLHASAAGWYDTVYQSRTDNTSPATSNTAFPARQFAPAVRSLEGQHAELADAFAYGNFNLMQMPVSVRAGRQTLLGGESHFFDANSIAAAMAPTDYLKAMTDQNGYSGNMFLPVTQANVTLQPLPWLSVSLYDQFEWRPSRQPGDGSYLSYVDYTGAGASRIFLTPDRTLVHGTDSGPASGQYGILLHASVADMDLGLYALRFRAKDPIAALVADPALAGQTGAVGYYRLAYPAGINLYGASFSTEWNGSILAGEVSARQNTPLVSYDPRTPEVTTLPGGPYYSRGDTLHAQASWTTELAETSIWDKADAAAEIATDNILGFNNMALGAPPFSRFAMKARARLEPHYFQALPNLDITAVAELGYNLAGRSFTYYAQDSGSGDFRIGVSGTYLSAWKAGLSYIGFLGSPARQPLTDRNFVMLSLERTF
;
A
#
# COMPACT_ATOMS: atom_id res chain seq x y z
N MET A 1 -23.06 -23.28 -19.92
CA MET A 1 -22.24 -22.27 -19.19
C MET A 1 -20.85 -22.77 -18.80
N ALA A 2 -20.53 -24.05 -18.91
CA ALA A 2 -19.21 -24.60 -18.50
C ALA A 2 -18.10 -24.51 -19.58
N THR A 3 -18.41 -24.07 -20.79
CA THR A 3 -17.46 -24.10 -21.94
C THR A 3 -16.64 -22.83 -22.15
N SER A 4 -16.99 -21.71 -21.49
CA SER A 4 -16.23 -20.44 -21.60
C SER A 4 -15.06 -20.35 -20.63
N SER A 5 -15.18 -20.94 -19.43
CA SER A 5 -14.12 -20.96 -18.42
C SER A 5 -12.91 -21.82 -18.79
N VAL A 6 -13.13 -22.90 -19.56
CA VAL A 6 -12.05 -23.79 -20.04
C VAL A 6 -11.21 -23.15 -21.14
N ARG A 7 -11.79 -22.27 -21.97
CA ARG A 7 -11.02 -21.56 -23.01
C ARG A 7 -10.10 -20.45 -22.47
N LEU A 8 -10.46 -19.78 -21.39
CA LEU A 8 -9.57 -18.79 -20.74
C LEU A 8 -8.39 -19.46 -20.04
N ALA A 9 -8.59 -20.64 -19.42
CA ALA A 9 -7.50 -21.40 -18.80
C ALA A 9 -6.45 -21.87 -19.83
N LEU A 10 -6.86 -22.16 -21.07
CA LEU A 10 -5.95 -22.57 -22.15
C LEU A 10 -5.06 -21.44 -22.67
N HIS A 11 -5.46 -20.18 -22.57
CA HIS A 11 -4.60 -19.03 -22.91
C HIS A 11 -3.56 -18.75 -21.83
N GLY A 12 -3.88 -19.00 -20.55
CA GLY A 12 -2.91 -18.93 -19.44
C GLY A 12 -1.82 -20.02 -19.53
N LEU A 13 -2.17 -21.22 -19.95
CA LEU A 13 -1.22 -22.33 -20.15
C LEU A 13 -0.26 -22.09 -21.33
N GLY A 14 -0.67 -21.35 -22.37
CA GLY A 14 0.21 -20.94 -23.45
C GLY A 14 1.29 -19.95 -23.04
N ALA A 15 1.00 -19.07 -22.09
CA ALA A 15 1.96 -18.10 -21.53
C ALA A 15 2.96 -18.76 -20.57
N LEU A 16 2.55 -19.80 -19.84
CA LEU A 16 3.46 -20.64 -19.02
C LEU A 16 4.48 -21.38 -19.89
N GLY A 17 4.11 -21.77 -21.12
CA GLY A 17 5.02 -22.41 -22.08
C GLY A 17 6.13 -21.49 -22.60
N LEU A 18 5.87 -20.19 -22.72
CA LEU A 18 6.88 -19.19 -23.12
C LEU A 18 7.87 -18.84 -21.99
N LEU A 19 7.45 -18.89 -20.73
CA LEU A 19 8.32 -18.71 -19.56
C LEU A 19 9.28 -19.91 -19.39
N ALA A 20 8.87 -21.13 -19.75
CA ALA A 20 9.65 -22.35 -19.59
C ALA A 20 10.79 -22.52 -20.63
N ALA A 21 10.79 -21.76 -21.72
CA ALA A 21 11.69 -21.96 -22.86
C ALA A 21 13.16 -21.51 -22.64
N SER A 22 13.52 -20.94 -21.47
CA SER A 22 14.90 -20.54 -21.19
C SER A 22 15.37 -21.05 -19.83
N ILE A 23 15.92 -22.27 -19.79
CA ILE A 23 16.41 -22.96 -18.56
C ILE A 23 17.87 -22.55 -18.21
N ALA A 24 18.49 -21.61 -18.90
CA ALA A 24 19.82 -21.15 -18.52
C ALA A 24 19.77 -20.37 -17.19
N PRO A 25 20.68 -20.62 -16.24
CA PRO A 25 20.83 -19.78 -15.06
C PRO A 25 21.28 -18.40 -15.54
N VAL A 26 20.37 -17.44 -15.53
CA VAL A 26 20.70 -16.04 -15.79
C VAL A 26 20.75 -15.36 -14.43
N GLN A 27 21.96 -15.14 -13.94
CA GLN A 27 22.18 -14.21 -12.83
C GLN A 27 21.82 -12.80 -13.31
N ALA A 28 21.39 -11.92 -12.38
CA ALA A 28 21.29 -10.49 -12.59
C ALA A 28 22.48 -10.03 -13.45
N ALA A 29 22.19 -9.47 -14.63
CA ALA A 29 23.25 -9.27 -15.61
C ALA A 29 24.10 -8.07 -15.21
N GLN A 30 25.24 -8.35 -14.59
CA GLN A 30 26.32 -7.38 -14.62
C GLN A 30 26.74 -7.20 -16.08
N LEU A 31 26.23 -6.15 -16.72
CA LEU A 31 26.48 -5.91 -18.13
C LEU A 31 27.92 -5.47 -18.39
N TYR A 32 28.52 -4.78 -17.42
CA TYR A 32 29.86 -4.24 -17.53
C TYR A 32 30.47 -3.96 -16.16
N ALA A 33 31.75 -4.30 -15.97
CA ALA A 33 32.56 -3.90 -14.83
C ALA A 33 34.01 -3.75 -15.28
N SER A 34 34.51 -2.54 -15.37
CA SER A 34 35.92 -2.22 -15.64
C SER A 34 36.23 -0.76 -15.29
N ASP A 35 37.43 -0.48 -14.81
CA ASP A 35 37.96 0.87 -14.59
C ASP A 35 37.09 1.79 -13.72
N GLY A 36 36.42 1.20 -12.70
CA GLY A 36 35.53 1.96 -11.79
C GLY A 36 34.12 2.23 -12.33
N LEU A 37 33.78 1.79 -13.54
CA LEU A 37 32.42 1.79 -14.08
C LEU A 37 31.78 0.42 -13.87
N GLU A 38 30.61 0.39 -13.22
CA GLU A 38 29.77 -0.79 -13.08
C GLU A 38 28.38 -0.49 -13.66
N ILE A 39 27.89 -1.41 -14.51
CA ILE A 39 26.53 -1.34 -15.08
C ILE A 39 25.83 -2.65 -14.76
N ARG A 40 24.71 -2.57 -14.05
CA ARG A 40 23.86 -3.70 -13.68
C ARG A 40 22.43 -3.49 -14.14
N TRP A 41 21.84 -4.51 -14.72
CA TRP A 41 20.48 -4.49 -15.21
C TRP A 41 19.73 -5.74 -14.78
N ASP A 42 18.74 -5.58 -13.93
CA ASP A 42 17.93 -6.63 -13.36
C ASP A 42 16.49 -6.52 -13.88
N ASN A 43 15.92 -7.65 -14.25
CA ASN A 43 14.52 -7.74 -14.66
C ASN A 43 13.81 -8.80 -13.84
N THR A 44 12.59 -8.50 -13.39
CA THR A 44 11.71 -9.45 -12.72
C THR A 44 10.41 -9.52 -13.49
N LEU A 45 10.07 -10.71 -13.97
CA LEU A 45 8.78 -11.01 -14.60
C LEU A 45 7.97 -11.87 -13.65
N ARG A 46 6.74 -11.46 -13.37
CA ARG A 46 5.81 -12.20 -12.51
C ARG A 46 4.47 -12.42 -13.24
N TYR A 47 3.94 -13.62 -13.11
CA TYR A 47 2.57 -13.96 -13.45
C TYR A 47 1.80 -14.27 -12.18
N SER A 48 0.59 -13.73 -12.04
CA SER A 48 -0.29 -13.92 -10.89
C SER A 48 -1.70 -14.27 -11.34
N LEU A 49 -2.29 -15.27 -10.69
CA LEU A 49 -3.66 -15.70 -10.91
C LEU A 49 -4.37 -15.79 -9.55
N ALA A 50 -5.54 -15.14 -9.41
CA ALA A 50 -6.31 -15.22 -8.18
C ALA A 50 -7.76 -15.61 -8.45
N LEU A 51 -8.30 -16.43 -7.55
CA LEU A 51 -9.66 -16.99 -7.63
C LEU A 51 -10.44 -16.66 -6.37
N ARG A 52 -11.55 -15.95 -6.51
CA ARG A 52 -12.56 -15.74 -5.47
C ARG A 52 -13.32 -17.04 -5.24
N HIS A 53 -13.48 -17.42 -3.98
CA HIS A 53 -14.26 -18.61 -3.60
C HIS A 53 -15.69 -18.22 -3.19
N ASP A 54 -15.84 -17.16 -2.39
CA ASP A 54 -17.09 -16.80 -1.73
C ASP A 54 -18.03 -16.01 -2.65
N SER A 55 -19.32 -16.26 -2.50
CA SER A 55 -20.36 -15.43 -3.15
C SER A 55 -20.49 -14.08 -2.43
N PRO A 56 -20.84 -13.00 -3.16
CA PRO A 56 -21.11 -11.70 -2.56
C PRO A 56 -22.14 -11.78 -1.44
N SER A 57 -21.83 -11.14 -0.30
CA SER A 57 -22.70 -11.05 0.85
C SER A 57 -23.89 -10.12 0.59
N ALA A 58 -25.13 -10.56 0.89
CA ALA A 58 -26.29 -9.72 0.77
C ALA A 58 -26.23 -8.46 1.65
N GLU A 59 -25.56 -8.54 2.80
CA GLU A 59 -25.33 -7.40 3.69
C GLU A 59 -24.39 -6.37 3.04
N LEU A 60 -23.25 -6.81 2.49
CA LEU A 60 -22.29 -5.91 1.78
C LEU A 60 -22.93 -5.32 0.51
N LEU A 61 -23.70 -6.09 -0.24
CA LEU A 61 -24.44 -5.60 -1.41
C LEU A 61 -25.54 -4.56 -1.07
N SER A 62 -25.87 -4.38 0.21
CA SER A 62 -26.80 -3.33 0.65
C SER A 62 -26.17 -1.94 0.81
N TYR A 63 -24.83 -1.85 0.79
CA TYR A 63 -24.06 -0.60 0.96
C TYR A 63 -23.66 -0.02 -0.39
N ALA A 64 -24.52 0.78 -1.02
CA ALA A 64 -24.35 1.29 -2.37
C ALA A 64 -23.02 2.07 -2.63
N ASN A 65 -22.28 2.48 -1.60
CA ASN A 65 -20.97 3.15 -1.74
C ASN A 65 -19.79 2.22 -1.48
N GLY A 66 -19.99 0.91 -1.50
CA GLY A 66 -18.96 -0.11 -1.29
C GLY A 66 -19.30 -1.45 -1.93
N ASP A 67 -20.35 -1.52 -2.77
CA ASP A 67 -20.85 -2.76 -3.37
C ASP A 67 -20.34 -3.03 -4.79
N ASP A 68 -19.80 -2.03 -5.48
CA ASP A 68 -19.36 -2.18 -6.88
C ASP A 68 -18.27 -3.26 -7.02
N GLY A 69 -17.29 -3.31 -6.11
CA GLY A 69 -16.27 -4.35 -6.11
C GLY A 69 -16.82 -5.76 -5.88
N ASP A 70 -17.89 -5.91 -5.10
CA ASP A 70 -18.58 -7.19 -4.92
C ASP A 70 -19.42 -7.57 -6.13
N ARG A 71 -20.17 -6.62 -6.67
CA ARG A 71 -21.04 -6.86 -7.83
C ARG A 71 -20.29 -7.14 -9.11
N ASN A 72 -19.08 -6.57 -9.23
CA ASN A 72 -18.25 -6.74 -10.42
C ASN A 72 -17.66 -8.14 -10.55
N PHE A 73 -17.57 -8.92 -9.45
CA PHE A 73 -16.90 -10.20 -9.41
C PHE A 73 -17.77 -11.29 -8.74
N ALA A 74 -18.34 -12.19 -9.53
CA ALA A 74 -18.86 -13.46 -9.03
C ALA A 74 -17.70 -14.38 -8.58
N PRO A 75 -17.99 -15.50 -7.86
CA PRO A 75 -16.98 -16.53 -7.59
C PRO A 75 -16.28 -16.97 -8.88
N GLY A 76 -14.95 -16.99 -8.87
CA GLY A 76 -14.13 -17.28 -10.04
C GLY A 76 -12.89 -16.41 -10.15
N LEU A 77 -12.47 -16.11 -11.37
CA LEU A 77 -11.23 -15.41 -11.66
C LEU A 77 -11.33 -13.92 -11.33
N VAL A 78 -10.45 -13.44 -10.43
CA VAL A 78 -10.40 -12.04 -9.98
C VAL A 78 -9.07 -11.35 -10.31
N MET A 79 -8.05 -12.11 -10.71
CA MET A 79 -6.76 -11.62 -11.20
C MET A 79 -6.19 -12.60 -12.22
N ASN A 80 -5.65 -12.07 -13.33
CA ASN A 80 -4.90 -12.82 -14.33
C ASN A 80 -3.89 -11.86 -14.96
N ARG A 81 -2.75 -11.69 -14.25
CA ARG A 81 -1.89 -10.52 -14.37
C ARG A 81 -0.44 -10.90 -14.64
N PHE A 82 0.17 -10.16 -15.55
CA PHE A 82 1.62 -10.12 -15.77
C PHE A 82 2.17 -8.81 -15.23
N ASP A 83 3.28 -8.89 -14.52
CA ASP A 83 4.04 -7.74 -14.03
C ASP A 83 5.49 -7.84 -14.54
N LEU A 84 6.05 -6.71 -14.95
CA LEU A 84 7.47 -6.55 -15.28
C LEU A 84 8.05 -5.42 -14.43
N LEU A 85 9.16 -5.69 -13.76
CA LEU A 85 9.99 -4.70 -13.09
C LEU A 85 11.39 -4.75 -13.71
N SER A 86 11.88 -3.60 -14.18
CA SER A 86 13.23 -3.46 -14.76
C SER A 86 14.00 -2.42 -13.95
N LYS A 87 15.23 -2.72 -13.54
CA LYS A 87 16.10 -1.85 -12.73
C LYS A 87 17.45 -1.74 -13.42
N LEU A 88 17.92 -0.52 -13.61
CA LEU A 88 19.24 -0.19 -14.15
C LEU A 88 20.03 0.61 -13.12
N ASP A 89 21.20 0.12 -12.76
CA ASP A 89 22.18 0.79 -11.92
C ASP A 89 23.44 1.06 -12.73
N VAL A 90 23.93 2.30 -12.69
CA VAL A 90 25.19 2.73 -13.28
C VAL A 90 26.01 3.42 -12.20
N ALA A 91 27.14 2.85 -11.82
CA ALA A 91 28.04 3.40 -10.80
C ALA A 91 29.40 3.73 -11.40
N ILE A 92 29.94 4.90 -11.06
CA ILE A 92 31.28 5.38 -11.44
C ILE A 92 31.98 5.88 -10.17
N GLY A 93 32.82 5.06 -9.58
CA GLY A 93 33.42 5.35 -8.27
C GLY A 93 32.35 5.63 -7.22
N ASP A 94 32.38 6.80 -6.61
CA ASP A 94 31.47 7.23 -5.55
C ASP A 94 30.15 7.86 -6.07
N PHE A 95 29.95 7.91 -7.37
CA PHE A 95 28.76 8.49 -8.01
C PHE A 95 27.99 7.45 -8.80
N GLY A 96 26.67 7.63 -8.92
CA GLY A 96 25.87 6.74 -9.74
C GLY A 96 24.52 7.28 -10.11
N LEU A 97 23.87 6.50 -10.98
CA LEU A 97 22.49 6.69 -11.44
C LEU A 97 21.73 5.41 -11.18
N HIS A 98 20.52 5.54 -10.66
CA HIS A 98 19.56 4.45 -10.55
C HIS A 98 18.31 4.80 -11.32
N ALA A 99 17.79 3.85 -12.10
CA ALA A 99 16.49 3.97 -12.77
C ALA A 99 15.75 2.65 -12.70
N SER A 100 14.45 2.71 -12.39
CA SER A 100 13.57 1.55 -12.44
C SER A 100 12.24 1.89 -13.10
N ALA A 101 11.68 0.92 -13.84
CA ALA A 101 10.38 1.01 -14.48
C ALA A 101 9.56 -0.24 -14.17
N ALA A 102 8.27 -0.03 -13.94
CA ALA A 102 7.31 -1.11 -13.69
C ALA A 102 6.17 -1.04 -14.70
N GLY A 103 5.63 -2.20 -15.06
CA GLY A 103 4.45 -2.28 -15.89
C GLY A 103 3.67 -3.56 -15.61
N TRP A 104 2.35 -3.52 -15.84
CA TRP A 104 1.49 -4.69 -15.69
C TRP A 104 0.34 -4.73 -16.69
N TYR A 105 -0.15 -5.94 -16.90
CA TYR A 105 -1.30 -6.20 -17.71
C TYR A 105 -2.17 -7.29 -17.06
N ASP A 106 -3.42 -6.92 -16.71
CA ASP A 106 -4.40 -7.83 -16.14
C ASP A 106 -5.61 -7.98 -17.06
N THR A 107 -5.84 -9.18 -17.56
CA THR A 107 -6.92 -9.47 -18.51
C THR A 107 -8.31 -9.39 -17.89
N VAL A 108 -8.42 -9.54 -16.55
CA VAL A 108 -9.70 -9.47 -15.84
C VAL A 108 -10.32 -8.09 -16.00
N TYR A 109 -9.53 -7.03 -15.82
CA TYR A 109 -10.01 -5.64 -15.95
C TYR A 109 -10.20 -5.20 -17.40
N GLN A 110 -9.79 -5.98 -18.38
CA GLN A 110 -10.11 -5.77 -19.80
C GLN A 110 -11.42 -6.47 -20.23
N SER A 111 -12.00 -7.28 -19.36
CA SER A 111 -13.21 -8.07 -19.58
C SER A 111 -14.46 -7.37 -19.07
N ARG A 112 -15.63 -7.98 -19.30
CA ARG A 112 -16.90 -7.53 -18.73
C ARG A 112 -16.98 -7.91 -17.27
N THR A 113 -17.64 -7.05 -16.45
CA THR A 113 -17.95 -7.36 -15.06
C THR A 113 -19.27 -8.13 -14.94
N ASP A 114 -19.52 -8.72 -13.78
CA ASP A 114 -20.78 -9.40 -13.45
C ASP A 114 -21.86 -8.46 -12.94
N ASN A 115 -21.55 -7.16 -12.73
CA ASN A 115 -22.49 -6.17 -12.19
C ASN A 115 -23.69 -5.93 -13.10
N THR A 116 -24.89 -6.22 -12.59
CA THR A 116 -26.18 -5.98 -13.26
C THR A 116 -27.01 -4.91 -12.57
N SER A 117 -26.45 -4.14 -11.62
CA SER A 117 -27.13 -3.12 -10.81
C SER A 117 -26.64 -1.71 -11.13
N PRO A 118 -27.06 -1.10 -12.24
CA PRO A 118 -26.65 0.27 -12.58
C PRO A 118 -27.15 1.32 -11.58
N ALA A 119 -28.19 0.99 -10.80
CA ALA A 119 -28.80 1.90 -9.83
C ALA A 119 -27.94 2.13 -8.58
N THR A 120 -27.02 1.22 -8.26
CA THR A 120 -26.12 1.33 -7.10
C THR A 120 -24.69 1.66 -7.50
N SER A 121 -24.35 1.66 -8.80
CA SER A 121 -22.98 1.89 -9.25
C SER A 121 -22.52 3.32 -9.00
N ASN A 122 -21.36 3.47 -8.39
CA ASN A 122 -20.71 4.76 -8.11
C ASN A 122 -19.98 5.36 -9.31
N THR A 123 -19.85 4.61 -10.41
CA THR A 123 -19.31 5.12 -11.67
C THR A 123 -20.40 5.60 -12.61
N ALA A 124 -20.12 6.63 -13.42
CA ALA A 124 -21.00 7.08 -14.51
C ALA A 124 -20.90 6.18 -15.76
N PHE A 125 -20.07 5.14 -15.72
CA PHE A 125 -19.81 4.25 -16.85
C PHE A 125 -20.94 3.20 -16.98
N PRO A 126 -21.19 2.64 -18.19
CA PRO A 126 -22.22 1.63 -18.36
C PRO A 126 -21.97 0.40 -17.49
N ALA A 127 -23.05 -0.19 -16.97
CA ALA A 127 -22.99 -1.45 -16.23
C ALA A 127 -22.28 -2.55 -17.03
N ARG A 128 -21.68 -3.51 -16.32
CA ARG A 128 -20.91 -4.63 -16.87
C ARG A 128 -19.60 -4.23 -17.57
N GLN A 129 -19.08 -3.04 -17.29
CA GLN A 129 -17.78 -2.57 -17.78
C GLN A 129 -17.04 -1.84 -16.68
N PHE A 130 -15.74 -2.03 -16.61
CA PHE A 130 -14.88 -1.17 -15.79
C PHE A 130 -14.73 0.20 -16.45
N ALA A 131 -14.74 1.26 -15.64
CA ALA A 131 -14.43 2.61 -16.10
C ALA A 131 -13.03 2.66 -16.75
N PRO A 132 -12.79 3.52 -17.77
CA PRO A 132 -11.48 3.61 -18.43
C PRO A 132 -10.33 3.89 -17.46
N ALA A 133 -10.56 4.68 -16.41
CA ALA A 133 -9.56 4.98 -15.39
C ALA A 133 -9.18 3.73 -14.57
N VAL A 134 -10.15 2.87 -14.24
CA VAL A 134 -9.90 1.57 -13.58
C VAL A 134 -9.12 0.63 -14.51
N ARG A 135 -9.53 0.53 -15.78
CA ARG A 135 -8.82 -0.27 -16.79
C ARG A 135 -7.38 0.18 -17.01
N SER A 136 -7.14 1.49 -16.96
CA SER A 136 -5.79 2.06 -17.07
C SER A 136 -4.95 1.81 -15.82
N LEU A 137 -5.56 1.79 -14.62
CA LEU A 137 -4.85 1.59 -13.35
C LEU A 137 -4.62 0.12 -13.05
N GLU A 138 -5.68 -0.70 -13.11
CA GLU A 138 -5.66 -2.11 -12.70
C GLU A 138 -5.32 -3.03 -13.87
N GLY A 139 -5.89 -2.74 -15.06
CA GLY A 139 -5.83 -3.61 -16.22
C GLY A 139 -4.58 -3.46 -17.08
N GLN A 140 -4.05 -2.26 -17.24
CA GLN A 140 -2.81 -2.03 -17.99
C GLN A 140 -2.15 -0.72 -17.55
N HIS A 141 -0.90 -0.80 -17.13
CA HIS A 141 -0.16 0.36 -16.66
C HIS A 141 1.33 0.20 -16.93
N ALA A 142 2.01 1.32 -17.12
CA ALA A 142 3.47 1.38 -17.13
C ALA A 142 3.90 2.71 -16.52
N GLU A 143 4.90 2.66 -15.67
CA GLU A 143 5.42 3.84 -14.98
C GLU A 143 6.93 3.79 -14.77
N LEU A 144 7.55 4.97 -14.74
CA LEU A 144 8.88 5.15 -14.18
C LEU A 144 8.74 5.15 -12.65
N ALA A 145 9.34 4.18 -11.98
CA ALA A 145 9.37 4.10 -10.54
C ALA A 145 10.49 5.01 -10.00
N ASP A 146 11.68 4.50 -9.75
CA ASP A 146 12.79 5.32 -9.31
C ASP A 146 13.56 5.90 -10.49
N ALA A 147 14.11 7.11 -10.34
CA ALA A 147 15.06 7.73 -11.28
C ALA A 147 15.84 8.84 -10.56
N PHE A 148 17.01 8.51 -10.03
CA PHE A 148 17.81 9.47 -9.26
C PHE A 148 19.30 9.30 -9.50
N ALA A 149 20.03 10.40 -9.26
CA ALA A 149 21.48 10.41 -9.16
C ALA A 149 21.90 10.42 -7.68
N TYR A 150 23.03 9.83 -7.38
CA TYR A 150 23.63 9.86 -6.05
C TYR A 150 25.13 10.11 -6.12
N GLY A 151 25.67 10.64 -5.01
CA GLY A 151 27.10 10.81 -4.83
C GLY A 151 27.49 10.77 -3.37
N ASN A 152 28.64 10.14 -3.09
CA ASN A 152 29.24 10.05 -1.76
C ASN A 152 30.61 10.71 -1.81
N PHE A 153 30.89 11.61 -0.89
CA PHE A 153 32.17 12.33 -0.83
C PHE A 153 32.49 12.77 0.60
N ASN A 154 33.71 13.20 0.81
CA ASN A 154 34.13 13.73 2.10
C ASN A 154 34.25 15.26 2.01
N LEU A 155 33.50 15.97 2.87
CA LEU A 155 33.61 17.40 3.06
C LEU A 155 34.36 17.69 4.37
N MET A 156 35.59 18.20 4.29
CA MET A 156 36.41 18.46 5.47
C MET A 156 36.52 17.25 6.43
N GLN A 157 36.74 16.05 5.87
CA GLN A 157 36.78 14.75 6.57
C GLN A 157 35.44 14.24 7.09
N MET A 158 34.34 14.93 6.85
CA MET A 158 32.99 14.48 7.20
C MET A 158 32.36 13.76 5.99
N PRO A 159 31.94 12.52 6.11
CA PRO A 159 31.21 11.80 5.06
C PRO A 159 29.89 12.53 4.73
N VAL A 160 29.63 12.69 3.44
CA VAL A 160 28.42 13.32 2.89
C VAL A 160 27.86 12.42 1.79
N SER A 161 26.59 12.11 1.87
CA SER A 161 25.81 11.43 0.83
C SER A 161 24.72 12.36 0.31
N VAL A 162 24.62 12.47 -1.00
CA VAL A 162 23.58 13.27 -1.66
C VAL A 162 22.82 12.39 -2.64
N ARG A 163 21.49 12.50 -2.65
CA ARG A 163 20.63 11.91 -3.68
C ARG A 163 19.65 12.95 -4.19
N ALA A 164 19.40 12.95 -5.49
CA ALA A 164 18.45 13.86 -6.13
C ALA A 164 17.75 13.17 -7.29
N GLY A 165 16.43 13.31 -7.36
CA GLY A 165 15.58 12.70 -8.36
C GLY A 165 14.37 12.01 -7.75
N ARG A 166 13.71 11.16 -8.54
CA ARG A 166 12.55 10.39 -8.11
C ARG A 166 13.00 9.16 -7.32
N GLN A 167 12.71 9.13 -6.04
CA GLN A 167 13.18 8.10 -5.11
C GLN A 167 12.24 7.97 -3.91
N THR A 168 12.33 6.83 -3.22
CA THR A 168 11.68 6.62 -1.93
C THR A 168 12.69 6.90 -0.82
N LEU A 169 12.30 7.74 0.15
CA LEU A 169 13.04 7.99 1.37
C LEU A 169 12.12 7.70 2.55
N LEU A 170 12.55 6.85 3.47
CA LEU A 170 11.77 6.40 4.61
C LEU A 170 12.56 6.63 5.89
N GLY A 171 11.84 6.88 6.99
CA GLY A 171 12.34 6.92 8.35
C GLY A 171 11.40 6.20 9.29
N GLY A 172 11.88 5.87 10.49
CA GLY A 172 11.11 5.10 11.48
C GLY A 172 11.40 3.61 11.43
N GLU A 173 10.72 2.85 12.29
CA GLU A 173 10.98 1.43 12.57
C GLU A 173 9.70 0.56 12.45
N SER A 174 8.76 0.96 11.60
CA SER A 174 7.56 0.15 11.33
C SER A 174 7.89 -1.11 10.55
N HIS A 175 7.27 -2.21 10.94
CA HIS A 175 7.40 -3.50 10.25
C HIS A 175 6.15 -3.85 9.43
N PHE A 176 4.94 -3.63 9.96
CA PHE A 176 3.67 -3.98 9.31
C PHE A 176 2.70 -2.81 9.16
N PHE A 177 2.80 -1.76 9.98
CA PHE A 177 1.75 -0.74 10.09
C PHE A 177 2.19 0.61 9.51
N ASP A 178 2.59 0.60 8.23
CA ASP A 178 3.13 1.76 7.53
C ASP A 178 2.25 3.02 7.60
N ALA A 179 0.92 2.89 7.50
CA ALA A 179 0.01 4.03 7.61
C ALA A 179 0.05 4.72 8.99
N ASN A 180 0.45 3.98 10.03
CA ASN A 180 0.66 4.49 11.38
C ASN A 180 2.05 5.09 11.60
N SER A 181 2.99 4.75 10.73
CA SER A 181 4.43 4.99 10.89
C SER A 181 4.87 6.41 10.56
N ILE A 182 6.09 6.75 10.98
CA ILE A 182 6.80 7.96 10.56
C ILE A 182 6.99 7.96 9.04
N ALA A 183 7.23 6.81 8.42
CA ALA A 183 7.40 6.65 6.97
C ALA A 183 6.18 7.14 6.16
N ALA A 184 4.95 7.02 6.68
CA ALA A 184 3.74 7.53 6.04
C ALA A 184 3.75 9.05 5.81
N ALA A 185 4.50 9.80 6.61
CA ALA A 185 4.72 11.23 6.39
C ALA A 185 5.67 11.52 5.22
N MET A 186 6.54 10.57 4.86
CA MET A 186 7.64 10.75 3.92
C MET A 186 7.30 10.28 2.50
N ALA A 187 6.56 9.16 2.35
CA ALA A 187 6.22 8.60 1.04
C ALA A 187 4.74 8.21 0.95
N PRO A 188 4.10 8.29 -0.25
CA PRO A 188 2.75 7.77 -0.45
C PRO A 188 2.77 6.26 -0.55
N THR A 189 1.70 5.61 -0.07
CA THR A 189 1.55 4.16 -0.10
C THR A 189 0.92 3.69 -1.42
N ASP A 190 1.41 2.58 -1.96
CA ASP A 190 0.77 1.86 -3.05
C ASP A 190 -0.14 0.75 -2.46
N TYR A 191 -1.38 1.09 -2.15
CA TYR A 191 -2.34 0.13 -1.59
C TYR A 191 -2.70 -0.97 -2.58
N LEU A 192 -2.67 -0.69 -3.88
CA LEU A 192 -2.89 -1.71 -4.89
C LEU A 192 -1.82 -2.81 -4.80
N LYS A 193 -0.56 -2.42 -4.69
CA LYS A 193 0.56 -3.36 -4.54
C LYS A 193 0.54 -4.05 -3.18
N ALA A 194 0.27 -3.31 -2.10
CA ALA A 194 0.19 -3.86 -0.75
C ALA A 194 -0.84 -5.00 -0.62
N MET A 195 -1.97 -4.91 -1.33
CA MET A 195 -3.04 -5.90 -1.29
C MET A 195 -2.79 -7.08 -2.23
N THR A 196 -1.95 -6.95 -3.25
CA THR A 196 -1.72 -7.97 -4.29
C THR A 196 -0.35 -8.65 -4.19
N ASP A 197 0.59 -8.15 -3.40
CA ASP A 197 1.90 -8.74 -3.24
C ASP A 197 1.87 -9.90 -2.22
N GLN A 198 2.18 -11.10 -2.68
CA GLN A 198 2.25 -12.29 -1.83
C GLN A 198 3.40 -12.28 -0.82
N ASN A 199 4.44 -11.50 -1.07
CA ASN A 199 5.61 -11.45 -0.19
C ASN A 199 5.34 -10.61 1.07
N GLY A 200 4.10 -10.12 1.23
CA GLY A 200 3.70 -9.32 2.38
C GLY A 200 4.36 -7.96 2.40
N TYR A 201 4.24 -7.30 3.53
CA TYR A 201 4.75 -5.96 3.77
C TYR A 201 6.28 -5.91 3.61
N SER A 202 6.75 -5.71 2.39
CA SER A 202 8.13 -5.38 2.12
C SER A 202 8.21 -3.88 1.85
N GLY A 203 9.32 -3.22 2.17
CA GLY A 203 9.53 -1.78 1.96
C GLY A 203 9.30 -1.25 0.53
N ASN A 204 8.79 -2.11 -0.36
CA ASN A 204 8.40 -1.80 -1.73
C ASN A 204 6.96 -1.29 -1.89
N MET A 205 6.22 -1.05 -0.81
CA MET A 205 4.84 -0.55 -0.86
C MET A 205 4.75 0.97 -0.99
N PHE A 206 5.86 1.68 -0.88
CA PHE A 206 5.87 3.13 -1.02
C PHE A 206 6.14 3.55 -2.45
N LEU A 207 5.43 4.60 -2.89
CA LEU A 207 5.64 5.20 -4.20
C LEU A 207 6.76 6.24 -4.12
N PRO A 208 7.71 6.23 -5.05
CA PRO A 208 8.75 7.26 -5.11
C PRO A 208 8.18 8.61 -5.52
N VAL A 209 8.81 9.67 -5.00
CA VAL A 209 8.53 11.07 -5.33
C VAL A 209 9.82 11.80 -5.68
N THR A 210 9.72 12.84 -6.49
CA THR A 210 10.88 13.68 -6.85
C THR A 210 11.29 14.52 -5.65
N GLN A 211 12.50 14.29 -5.15
CA GLN A 211 13.06 14.91 -3.96
C GLN A 211 14.57 14.96 -4.00
N ALA A 212 15.16 15.79 -3.14
CA ALA A 212 16.57 15.76 -2.84
C ALA A 212 16.78 15.47 -1.34
N ASN A 213 17.80 14.71 -1.02
CA ASN A 213 18.24 14.53 0.35
C ASN A 213 19.77 14.63 0.46
N VAL A 214 20.21 15.13 1.59
CA VAL A 214 21.61 15.21 1.98
C VAL A 214 21.75 14.58 3.34
N THR A 215 22.66 13.63 3.48
CA THR A 215 23.03 13.01 4.76
C THR A 215 24.46 13.37 5.10
N LEU A 216 24.66 13.97 6.27
CA LEU A 216 25.93 14.34 6.84
C LEU A 216 26.24 13.38 8.00
N GLN A 217 27.49 12.94 8.14
CA GLN A 217 27.94 12.15 9.29
C GLN A 217 29.01 12.92 10.08
N PRO A 218 28.59 13.89 10.93
CA PRO A 218 29.55 14.72 11.67
C PRO A 218 30.35 13.95 12.72
N LEU A 219 29.81 12.82 13.20
CA LEU A 219 30.48 11.93 14.14
C LEU A 219 30.25 10.48 13.70
N PRO A 220 31.15 9.54 14.01
CA PRO A 220 31.00 8.13 13.60
C PRO A 220 29.69 7.48 14.05
N TRP A 221 29.12 7.95 15.15
CA TRP A 221 27.87 7.46 15.74
C TRP A 221 26.64 8.33 15.44
N LEU A 222 26.78 9.47 14.73
CA LEU A 222 25.70 10.42 14.50
C LEU A 222 25.59 10.76 13.01
N SER A 223 24.41 10.62 12.43
CA SER A 223 24.07 11.14 11.10
C SER A 223 22.91 12.11 11.14
N VAL A 224 22.94 13.09 10.26
CA VAL A 224 21.93 14.14 10.09
C VAL A 224 21.49 14.11 8.63
N SER A 225 20.22 13.78 8.38
CA SER A 225 19.64 13.81 7.04
C SER A 225 18.63 14.92 6.89
N LEU A 226 18.73 15.66 5.80
CA LEU A 226 17.79 16.71 5.39
C LEU A 226 17.17 16.31 4.06
N TYR A 227 15.87 16.51 3.89
CA TYR A 227 15.23 16.31 2.60
C TYR A 227 14.21 17.39 2.29
N ASP A 228 13.98 17.60 0.98
CA ASP A 228 12.89 18.43 0.45
C ASP A 228 12.25 17.73 -0.75
N GLN A 229 10.90 17.66 -0.76
CA GLN A 229 10.13 17.02 -1.82
C GLN A 229 9.57 18.06 -2.77
N PHE A 230 9.95 17.97 -4.02
CA PHE A 230 9.50 18.86 -5.10
C PHE A 230 8.23 18.37 -5.77
N GLU A 231 7.90 17.08 -5.59
CA GLU A 231 6.70 16.43 -6.09
C GLU A 231 5.82 15.98 -4.91
N TRP A 232 4.52 16.25 -5.00
CA TRP A 232 3.52 15.60 -4.16
C TRP A 232 2.70 14.63 -5.01
N ARG A 233 2.49 13.42 -4.47
CA ARG A 233 1.61 12.39 -5.03
C ARG A 233 0.65 11.89 -3.96
N PRO A 234 -0.61 11.54 -4.31
CA PRO A 234 -1.47 10.78 -3.42
C PRO A 234 -0.99 9.32 -3.32
N SER A 235 -1.37 8.65 -2.24
CA SER A 235 -1.32 7.19 -2.15
C SER A 235 -2.20 6.59 -3.25
N ARG A 236 -1.75 5.48 -3.84
CA ARG A 236 -2.49 4.79 -4.88
C ARG A 236 -3.58 3.94 -4.25
N GLN A 237 -4.82 4.34 -4.44
CA GLN A 237 -5.99 3.59 -3.99
C GLN A 237 -6.38 2.55 -5.04
N PRO A 238 -7.01 1.39 -4.67
CA PRO A 238 -7.68 0.51 -5.61
C PRO A 238 -8.69 1.27 -6.46
N GLY A 239 -8.81 0.92 -7.73
CA GLY A 239 -9.79 1.52 -8.64
C GLY A 239 -11.22 1.25 -8.16
N ASP A 240 -12.12 2.19 -8.47
CA ASP A 240 -13.54 2.07 -8.11
C ASP A 240 -14.16 0.80 -8.70
N GLY A 241 -14.76 -0.03 -7.83
CA GLY A 241 -15.30 -1.34 -8.21
C GLY A 241 -14.26 -2.39 -8.58
N SER A 242 -12.97 -2.21 -8.28
CA SER A 242 -11.97 -3.28 -8.35
C SER A 242 -12.17 -4.32 -7.25
N TYR A 243 -11.58 -5.51 -7.38
CA TYR A 243 -11.83 -6.63 -6.47
C TYR A 243 -11.56 -6.31 -5.00
N LEU A 244 -10.53 -5.53 -4.71
CA LEU A 244 -10.16 -5.15 -3.34
C LEU A 244 -10.55 -3.70 -2.97
N SER A 245 -11.36 -3.02 -3.83
CA SER A 245 -12.00 -1.76 -3.48
C SER A 245 -13.06 -2.00 -2.40
N TYR A 246 -12.94 -1.34 -1.26
CA TYR A 246 -13.90 -1.45 -0.14
C TYR A 246 -14.75 -0.19 0.03
N VAL A 247 -14.47 0.85 -0.76
CA VAL A 247 -15.28 2.06 -0.95
C VAL A 247 -15.22 2.47 -2.41
N ASP A 248 -16.35 2.92 -2.96
CA ASP A 248 -16.52 3.13 -4.40
C ASP A 248 -16.54 4.63 -4.75
N TYR A 249 -15.73 5.47 -4.07
CA TYR A 249 -15.69 6.92 -4.31
C TYR A 249 -14.31 7.57 -4.07
N THR A 250 -13.28 6.80 -3.69
CA THR A 250 -11.92 7.34 -3.48
C THR A 250 -10.95 6.91 -4.58
N GLY A 251 -11.26 5.86 -5.30
CA GLY A 251 -10.43 5.28 -6.35
C GLY A 251 -10.63 5.92 -7.71
N ALA A 252 -9.79 5.54 -8.66
CA ALA A 252 -9.93 5.91 -10.06
C ALA A 252 -11.28 5.39 -10.60
N GLY A 253 -12.03 6.22 -11.34
CA GLY A 253 -13.32 5.84 -11.93
C GLY A 253 -14.55 6.27 -11.14
N ALA A 254 -14.39 6.63 -9.88
CA ALA A 254 -15.46 7.12 -9.02
C ALA A 254 -16.07 8.44 -9.55
N SER A 255 -17.39 8.55 -9.54
CA SER A 255 -18.10 9.73 -10.06
C SER A 255 -19.19 10.27 -9.15
N ARG A 256 -19.66 9.49 -8.17
CA ARG A 256 -20.75 9.88 -7.26
C ARG A 256 -20.70 9.14 -5.94
N ILE A 257 -21.35 9.73 -4.93
CA ILE A 257 -21.68 9.10 -3.64
C ILE A 257 -23.20 9.11 -3.51
N PHE A 258 -23.80 8.01 -3.07
CA PHE A 258 -25.20 7.92 -2.70
C PHE A 258 -25.38 8.34 -1.24
N LEU A 259 -26.19 9.37 -0.98
CA LEU A 259 -26.68 9.69 0.37
C LEU A 259 -27.93 8.86 0.69
N THR A 260 -28.80 8.71 -0.31
CA THR A 260 -29.96 7.83 -0.37
C THR A 260 -30.09 7.34 -1.82
N PRO A 261 -30.92 6.33 -2.12
CA PRO A 261 -31.06 5.84 -3.50
C PRO A 261 -31.42 6.91 -4.55
N ASP A 262 -32.08 8.00 -4.13
CA ASP A 262 -32.54 9.11 -4.97
C ASP A 262 -31.76 10.42 -4.77
N ARG A 263 -30.77 10.44 -3.86
CA ARG A 263 -29.96 11.63 -3.54
C ARG A 263 -28.49 11.33 -3.63
N THR A 264 -27.83 11.96 -4.57
CA THR A 264 -26.39 11.76 -4.82
C THR A 264 -25.59 13.04 -4.67
N LEU A 265 -24.30 12.88 -4.40
CA LEU A 265 -23.27 13.89 -4.56
C LEU A 265 -22.43 13.51 -5.79
N VAL A 266 -22.17 14.45 -6.69
CA VAL A 266 -21.27 14.23 -7.82
C VAL A 266 -19.83 14.48 -7.42
N HIS A 267 -18.88 13.83 -8.10
CA HIS A 267 -17.46 14.09 -7.88
C HIS A 267 -17.10 15.48 -8.41
N GLY A 268 -16.61 16.32 -7.53
CA GLY A 268 -16.12 17.66 -7.84
C GLY A 268 -14.61 17.67 -8.09
N THR A 269 -14.01 18.86 -8.00
CA THR A 269 -12.55 19.02 -8.19
C THR A 269 -11.81 18.71 -6.90
N ASP A 270 -10.88 17.77 -6.96
CA ASP A 270 -10.01 17.38 -5.85
C ASP A 270 -9.02 18.50 -5.51
N SER A 271 -8.49 18.46 -4.27
CA SER A 271 -7.46 19.44 -3.91
C SER A 271 -6.17 19.16 -4.68
N GLY A 272 -5.67 20.22 -5.35
CA GLY A 272 -4.47 20.15 -6.16
C GLY A 272 -3.18 19.90 -5.36
N PRO A 273 -2.07 19.62 -6.04
CA PRO A 273 -0.76 19.46 -5.41
C PRO A 273 -0.31 20.75 -4.70
N ALA A 274 0.51 20.59 -3.67
CA ALA A 274 1.16 21.69 -2.96
C ALA A 274 2.61 21.32 -2.65
N SER A 275 3.47 22.34 -2.62
CA SER A 275 4.86 22.26 -2.16
C SER A 275 4.95 22.32 -0.63
N GLY A 276 6.18 22.28 -0.09
CA GLY A 276 6.47 22.46 1.32
C GLY A 276 6.38 21.17 2.12
N GLN A 277 6.95 20.10 1.61
CA GLN A 277 7.17 18.84 2.29
C GLN A 277 8.66 18.63 2.49
N TYR A 278 9.11 18.71 3.72
CA TYR A 278 10.52 18.62 4.06
C TYR A 278 10.70 18.07 5.48
N GLY A 279 11.90 17.66 5.80
CA GLY A 279 12.20 17.16 7.13
C GLY A 279 13.68 17.06 7.46
N ILE A 280 13.91 16.90 8.75
CA ILE A 280 15.19 16.57 9.34
C ILE A 280 15.08 15.26 10.12
N LEU A 281 16.04 14.38 9.91
CA LEU A 281 16.20 13.12 10.59
C LEU A 281 17.56 13.09 11.26
N LEU A 282 17.60 12.76 12.54
CA LEU A 282 18.82 12.50 13.29
C LEU A 282 18.85 11.01 13.61
N HIS A 283 19.95 10.33 13.29
CA HIS A 283 20.18 8.95 13.67
C HIS A 283 21.46 8.85 14.48
N ALA A 284 21.38 8.16 15.62
CA ALA A 284 22.50 7.95 16.51
C ALA A 284 22.61 6.47 16.87
N SER A 285 23.78 5.86 16.57
CA SER A 285 24.12 4.51 17.00
C SER A 285 24.93 4.61 18.29
N VAL A 286 24.35 4.23 19.43
CA VAL A 286 24.94 4.34 20.76
C VAL A 286 24.89 2.99 21.46
N ALA A 287 26.03 2.41 21.75
CA ALA A 287 26.17 1.03 22.20
C ALA A 287 25.49 0.06 21.19
N ASP A 288 24.51 -0.73 21.65
CA ASP A 288 23.78 -1.71 20.82
C ASP A 288 22.39 -1.17 20.40
N MET A 289 22.20 0.16 20.45
CA MET A 289 20.92 0.82 20.10
C MET A 289 21.09 1.80 18.95
N ASP A 290 20.21 1.69 17.95
CA ASP A 290 20.00 2.72 16.95
C ASP A 290 18.80 3.59 17.36
N LEU A 291 19.02 4.90 17.43
CA LEU A 291 18.04 5.89 17.85
C LEU A 291 17.75 6.86 16.71
N GLY A 292 16.48 7.15 16.47
CA GLY A 292 16.01 8.12 15.49
C GLY A 292 15.26 9.28 16.15
N LEU A 293 15.47 10.52 15.67
CA LEU A 293 14.62 11.69 15.98
C LEU A 293 14.20 12.35 14.67
N TYR A 294 12.94 12.74 14.59
CA TYR A 294 12.32 13.22 13.36
C TYR A 294 11.52 14.50 13.59
N ALA A 295 11.72 15.47 12.68
CA ALA A 295 10.89 16.66 12.60
C ALA A 295 10.52 16.88 11.14
N LEU A 296 9.26 16.61 10.78
CA LEU A 296 8.79 16.56 9.41
C LEU A 296 7.61 17.50 9.21
N ARG A 297 7.53 18.12 8.03
CA ARG A 297 6.35 18.83 7.55
C ARG A 297 5.88 18.22 6.26
N PHE A 298 4.60 17.87 6.18
CA PHE A 298 4.06 17.15 5.02
C PHE A 298 2.60 17.50 4.73
N ARG A 299 2.12 16.98 3.61
CA ARG A 299 0.73 16.97 3.19
C ARG A 299 0.21 15.53 3.26
N ALA A 300 -1.06 15.37 3.67
CA ALA A 300 -1.73 14.07 3.64
C ALA A 300 -1.63 13.45 2.25
N LYS A 301 -1.35 12.18 2.20
CA LYS A 301 -1.24 11.40 0.97
C LYS A 301 -2.49 10.55 0.74
N ASP A 302 -3.20 10.21 1.82
CA ASP A 302 -4.49 9.55 1.76
C ASP A 302 -5.62 10.56 1.66
N PRO A 303 -6.64 10.30 0.84
CA PRO A 303 -7.74 11.23 0.63
C PRO A 303 -8.70 11.25 1.84
N ILE A 304 -9.22 12.43 2.14
CA ILE A 304 -10.42 12.60 2.96
C ILE A 304 -11.52 13.08 2.03
N ALA A 305 -12.61 12.32 1.94
CA ALA A 305 -13.76 12.79 1.18
C ALA A 305 -14.52 13.88 1.96
N ALA A 306 -14.66 15.04 1.34
CA ALA A 306 -15.42 16.18 1.86
C ALA A 306 -16.76 16.23 1.14
N LEU A 307 -17.87 16.06 1.86
CA LEU A 307 -19.23 15.98 1.33
C LEU A 307 -19.92 17.33 1.51
N VAL A 308 -20.22 18.01 0.41
CA VAL A 308 -20.67 19.40 0.39
C VAL A 308 -22.08 19.50 -0.20
N ALA A 309 -23.02 20.07 0.55
CA ALA A 309 -24.33 20.42 0.02
C ALA A 309 -24.23 21.59 -0.97
N ASP A 310 -24.80 21.44 -2.14
CA ASP A 310 -24.94 22.52 -3.14
C ASP A 310 -26.31 22.43 -3.84
N PRO A 311 -27.32 23.14 -3.33
CA PRO A 311 -28.65 23.12 -3.92
C PRO A 311 -28.72 23.58 -5.38
N ALA A 312 -27.73 24.36 -5.87
CA ALA A 312 -27.73 24.83 -7.25
C ALA A 312 -27.48 23.67 -8.25
N LEU A 313 -26.85 22.58 -7.82
CA LEU A 313 -26.63 21.39 -8.65
C LEU A 313 -27.92 20.57 -8.88
N ALA A 314 -28.90 20.65 -7.98
CA ALA A 314 -30.13 19.84 -8.07
C ALA A 314 -30.90 20.08 -9.39
N GLY A 315 -30.93 21.33 -9.88
CA GLY A 315 -31.58 21.69 -11.14
C GLY A 315 -30.83 21.27 -12.41
N GLN A 316 -29.55 20.93 -12.29
CA GLN A 316 -28.67 20.61 -13.43
C GLN A 316 -28.42 19.11 -13.58
N THR A 317 -28.17 18.41 -12.49
CA THR A 317 -27.71 17.03 -12.48
C THR A 317 -28.59 16.08 -11.69
N GLY A 318 -29.59 16.59 -10.95
CA GLY A 318 -30.33 15.81 -9.95
C GLY A 318 -29.55 15.52 -8.67
N ALA A 319 -28.30 15.95 -8.58
CA ALA A 319 -27.46 15.78 -7.39
C ALA A 319 -27.77 16.89 -6.36
N VAL A 320 -27.68 16.54 -5.07
CA VAL A 320 -27.93 17.50 -3.98
C VAL A 320 -26.68 18.26 -3.52
N GLY A 321 -25.54 18.00 -4.19
CA GLY A 321 -24.26 18.61 -3.90
C GLY A 321 -23.12 17.88 -4.61
N TYR A 322 -21.91 18.10 -4.10
CA TYR A 322 -20.72 17.43 -4.62
C TYR A 322 -19.87 16.89 -3.47
N TYR A 323 -19.02 15.91 -3.79
CA TYR A 323 -17.90 15.53 -2.92
C TYR A 323 -16.59 15.81 -3.64
N ARG A 324 -15.53 15.98 -2.87
CA ARG A 324 -14.16 16.08 -3.38
C ARG A 324 -13.21 15.36 -2.46
N LEU A 325 -12.13 14.86 -3.03
CA LEU A 325 -11.02 14.29 -2.28
C LEU A 325 -10.09 15.42 -1.84
N ALA A 326 -10.00 15.60 -0.52
CA ALA A 326 -9.14 16.60 0.08
C ALA A 326 -7.85 15.93 0.59
N TYR A 327 -6.73 16.61 0.36
CA TYR A 327 -5.41 16.19 0.84
C TYR A 327 -4.83 17.33 1.69
N PRO A 328 -5.13 17.37 2.99
CA PRO A 328 -4.74 18.45 3.89
C PRO A 328 -3.24 18.68 3.94
N ALA A 329 -2.83 19.94 3.87
CA ALA A 329 -1.45 20.37 3.98
C ALA A 329 -1.12 20.89 5.39
N GLY A 330 0.18 21.07 5.67
CA GLY A 330 0.65 21.69 6.91
C GLY A 330 0.54 20.80 8.13
N ILE A 331 0.67 19.48 7.94
CA ILE A 331 0.80 18.54 9.04
C ILE A 331 2.25 18.55 9.50
N ASN A 332 2.49 18.79 10.79
CA ASN A 332 3.81 18.66 11.39
C ASN A 332 3.87 17.36 12.18
N LEU A 333 4.97 16.63 12.04
CA LEU A 333 5.26 15.40 12.77
C LEU A 333 6.56 15.57 13.55
N TYR A 334 6.51 15.21 14.82
CA TYR A 334 7.68 15.07 15.68
C TYR A 334 7.69 13.63 16.20
N GLY A 335 8.78 12.92 15.94
CA GLY A 335 8.87 11.49 16.24
C GLY A 335 10.20 11.08 16.82
N ALA A 336 10.19 9.92 17.45
CA ALA A 336 11.39 9.21 17.89
C ALA A 336 11.24 7.72 17.58
N SER A 337 12.35 7.06 17.27
CA SER A 337 12.41 5.61 17.10
C SER A 337 13.62 5.01 17.80
N PHE A 338 13.55 3.73 18.04
CA PHE A 338 14.69 2.93 18.49
C PHE A 338 14.66 1.55 17.83
N SER A 339 15.85 0.97 17.68
CA SER A 339 16.05 -0.43 17.32
C SER A 339 17.22 -0.97 18.12
N THR A 340 17.13 -2.22 18.59
CA THR A 340 18.21 -2.89 19.34
C THR A 340 18.16 -4.39 19.15
N GLU A 341 19.30 -5.03 19.19
CA GLU A 341 19.38 -6.49 19.27
C GLU A 341 19.34 -6.95 20.74
N TRP A 342 18.48 -7.91 21.02
CA TRP A 342 18.36 -8.51 22.34
C TRP A 342 18.16 -10.03 22.24
N ASN A 343 19.12 -10.79 22.74
CA ASN A 343 19.10 -12.26 22.72
C ASN A 343 18.84 -12.88 21.34
N GLY A 344 19.46 -12.33 20.28
CA GLY A 344 19.28 -12.80 18.91
C GLY A 344 17.95 -12.39 18.26
N SER A 345 17.21 -11.49 18.91
CA SER A 345 15.99 -10.88 18.37
C SER A 345 16.21 -9.39 18.17
N ILE A 346 15.54 -8.78 17.20
CA ILE A 346 15.49 -7.34 17.04
C ILE A 346 14.19 -6.82 17.69
N LEU A 347 14.35 -5.90 18.61
CA LEU A 347 13.28 -5.11 19.19
C LEU A 347 13.34 -3.70 18.60
N ALA A 348 12.26 -3.24 18.01
CA ALA A 348 12.20 -1.90 17.46
C ALA A 348 10.87 -1.22 17.81
N GLY A 349 10.85 0.10 17.76
CA GLY A 349 9.63 0.84 18.00
C GLY A 349 9.77 2.31 17.67
N GLU A 350 8.62 2.95 17.50
CA GLU A 350 8.56 4.37 17.22
C GLU A 350 7.33 5.00 17.86
N VAL A 351 7.45 6.30 18.11
CA VAL A 351 6.35 7.15 18.55
C VAL A 351 6.38 8.45 17.76
N SER A 352 5.21 8.95 17.32
CA SER A 352 5.10 10.24 16.64
C SER A 352 3.88 11.02 17.10
N ALA A 353 4.08 12.29 17.42
CA ALA A 353 3.01 13.27 17.60
C ALA A 353 2.81 14.04 16.30
N ARG A 354 1.56 14.13 15.83
CA ARG A 354 1.21 14.82 14.59
C ARG A 354 0.21 15.93 14.88
N GLN A 355 0.52 17.14 14.43
CA GLN A 355 -0.34 18.31 14.54
C GLN A 355 -1.13 18.51 13.25
N ASN A 356 -2.40 18.92 13.37
CA ASN A 356 -3.31 19.13 12.24
C ASN A 356 -3.58 17.89 11.39
N THR A 357 -3.56 16.70 11.97
CA THR A 357 -3.90 15.45 11.28
C THR A 357 -5.35 15.50 10.78
N PRO A 358 -5.62 15.18 9.51
CA PRO A 358 -6.98 15.00 9.04
C PRO A 358 -7.59 13.74 9.67
N LEU A 359 -8.85 13.85 10.05
CA LEU A 359 -9.61 12.77 10.67
C LEU A 359 -10.75 12.36 9.75
N VAL A 360 -11.04 11.07 9.65
CA VAL A 360 -12.21 10.54 8.95
C VAL A 360 -13.47 11.29 9.44
N SER A 361 -14.26 11.85 8.55
CA SER A 361 -15.30 12.80 8.92
C SER A 361 -16.72 12.31 8.73
N TYR A 362 -16.91 11.12 8.14
CA TYR A 362 -18.23 10.49 7.96
C TYR A 362 -18.09 8.96 7.88
N ASP A 363 -19.15 8.23 8.17
CA ASP A 363 -19.21 6.78 7.97
C ASP A 363 -19.58 6.50 6.49
N PRO A 364 -18.77 5.74 5.75
CA PRO A 364 -19.04 5.42 4.35
C PRO A 364 -20.34 4.63 4.13
N ARG A 365 -20.85 3.95 5.16
CA ARG A 365 -22.13 3.20 5.10
C ARG A 365 -23.34 4.09 5.28
N THR A 366 -23.19 5.17 6.02
CA THR A 366 -24.23 6.17 6.29
C THR A 366 -23.69 7.56 5.98
N PRO A 367 -23.35 7.85 4.71
CA PRO A 367 -22.75 9.13 4.37
C PRO A 367 -23.72 10.27 4.58
N GLU A 368 -23.29 11.27 5.33
CA GLU A 368 -24.02 12.50 5.56
C GLU A 368 -23.20 13.68 5.05
N VAL A 369 -23.86 14.79 4.73
CA VAL A 369 -23.15 16.02 4.38
C VAL A 369 -22.32 16.48 5.56
N THR A 370 -21.01 16.58 5.38
CA THR A 370 -20.05 16.96 6.42
C THR A 370 -19.81 18.45 6.52
N THR A 371 -20.29 19.23 5.54
CA THR A 371 -20.00 20.66 5.42
C THR A 371 -21.21 21.47 4.97
N LEU A 372 -21.47 22.55 5.68
CA LEU A 372 -22.30 23.66 5.22
C LEU A 372 -21.41 24.71 4.51
N PRO A 373 -21.98 25.58 3.65
CA PRO A 373 -21.26 26.67 3.03
C PRO A 373 -20.49 27.50 4.08
N GLY A 374 -19.15 27.61 3.93
CA GLY A 374 -18.29 28.34 4.86
C GLY A 374 -17.82 27.54 6.10
N GLY A 375 -18.29 26.31 6.29
CA GLY A 375 -17.83 25.44 7.38
C GLY A 375 -16.55 24.65 7.03
N PRO A 376 -15.96 23.94 8.01
CA PRO A 376 -14.81 23.08 7.77
C PRO A 376 -15.23 21.87 6.90
N TYR A 377 -14.44 21.55 5.88
CA TYR A 377 -14.73 20.44 4.96
C TYR A 377 -14.48 19.06 5.58
N TYR A 378 -13.65 18.97 6.58
CA TYR A 378 -13.28 17.74 7.31
C TYR A 378 -12.77 18.09 8.71
N SER A 379 -12.82 17.12 9.60
CA SER A 379 -12.29 17.24 10.97
C SER A 379 -10.77 17.21 10.96
N ARG A 380 -10.15 17.95 11.91
CA ARG A 380 -8.72 17.94 12.19
C ARG A 380 -8.46 17.79 13.68
N GLY A 381 -7.37 17.13 14.01
CA GLY A 381 -6.92 16.99 15.38
C GLY A 381 -5.43 16.81 15.50
N ASP A 382 -4.94 16.91 16.72
CA ASP A 382 -3.59 16.50 17.07
C ASP A 382 -3.63 15.07 17.56
N THR A 383 -2.69 14.25 17.08
CA THR A 383 -2.71 12.79 17.25
C THR A 383 -1.37 12.27 17.74
N LEU A 384 -1.40 11.13 18.45
CA LEU A 384 -0.23 10.38 18.88
C LEU A 384 -0.32 8.98 18.28
N HIS A 385 0.75 8.56 17.64
CA HIS A 385 0.91 7.22 17.05
C HIS A 385 2.08 6.54 17.73
N ALA A 386 1.93 5.28 18.09
CA ALA A 386 3.01 4.49 18.66
C ALA A 386 2.93 3.04 18.15
N GLN A 387 4.10 2.44 17.96
CA GLN A 387 4.20 1.04 17.58
C GLN A 387 5.49 0.42 18.10
N ALA A 388 5.45 -0.89 18.33
CA ALA A 388 6.58 -1.70 18.75
C ALA A 388 6.56 -3.04 18.01
N SER A 389 7.71 -3.46 17.54
CA SER A 389 7.90 -4.71 16.80
C SER A 389 8.98 -5.58 17.44
N TRP A 390 8.84 -6.86 17.20
CA TRP A 390 9.79 -7.90 17.52
C TRP A 390 9.98 -8.79 16.30
N THR A 391 11.23 -9.01 15.91
CA THR A 391 11.60 -9.95 14.86
C THR A 391 12.72 -10.86 15.33
N THR A 392 12.66 -12.12 14.95
CA THR A 392 13.69 -13.10 15.32
C THR A 392 13.81 -14.21 14.28
N GLU A 393 14.98 -14.82 14.25
CA GLU A 393 15.22 -16.07 13.58
C GLU A 393 15.14 -17.22 14.60
N LEU A 394 14.25 -18.18 14.34
CA LEU A 394 14.11 -19.40 15.15
C LEU A 394 15.02 -20.48 14.58
N ALA A 395 15.81 -21.09 15.45
CA ALA A 395 16.74 -22.16 15.09
C ALA A 395 16.02 -23.42 14.56
N GLU A 396 16.80 -24.30 13.94
CA GLU A 396 16.36 -25.60 13.46
C GLU A 396 15.61 -26.41 14.52
N THR A 397 14.55 -27.07 14.09
CA THR A 397 13.73 -27.99 14.88
C THR A 397 13.43 -29.26 14.07
N SER A 398 12.64 -30.18 14.61
CA SER A 398 12.12 -31.32 13.84
C SER A 398 11.04 -30.93 12.80
N ILE A 399 10.59 -29.68 12.78
CA ILE A 399 9.50 -29.20 11.93
C ILE A 399 10.02 -28.34 10.79
N TRP A 400 11.09 -27.57 10.98
CA TRP A 400 11.70 -26.67 9.99
C TRP A 400 13.21 -26.61 10.18
N ASP A 401 13.93 -26.26 9.11
CA ASP A 401 15.39 -26.04 9.16
C ASP A 401 15.71 -24.67 9.82
N LYS A 402 14.82 -23.70 9.62
CA LYS A 402 14.88 -22.36 10.19
C LYS A 402 13.47 -21.76 10.12
N ALA A 403 13.12 -20.79 10.96
CA ALA A 403 11.91 -19.99 10.74
C ALA A 403 12.15 -18.52 11.10
N ASP A 404 11.58 -17.59 10.31
CA ASP A 404 11.53 -16.18 10.65
C ASP A 404 10.20 -15.89 11.34
N ALA A 405 10.24 -15.19 12.47
CA ALA A 405 9.07 -14.77 13.22
C ALA A 405 9.10 -13.26 13.41
N ALA A 406 7.94 -12.62 13.21
CA ALA A 406 7.76 -11.19 13.42
C ALA A 406 6.41 -10.90 14.08
N ALA A 407 6.38 -9.90 14.95
CA ALA A 407 5.15 -9.38 15.54
C ALA A 407 5.25 -7.87 15.73
N GLU A 408 4.14 -7.16 15.55
CA GLU A 408 4.05 -5.73 15.79
C GLU A 408 2.69 -5.39 16.41
N ILE A 409 2.70 -4.44 17.33
CA ILE A 409 1.51 -3.81 17.90
C ILE A 409 1.57 -2.32 17.61
N ALA A 410 0.44 -1.72 17.21
CA ALA A 410 0.36 -0.29 16.91
C ALA A 410 -0.90 0.31 17.53
N THR A 411 -0.77 1.58 17.94
CA THR A 411 -1.86 2.39 18.47
C THR A 411 -1.93 3.73 17.78
N ASP A 412 -3.14 4.26 17.62
CA ASP A 412 -3.40 5.64 17.26
C ASP A 412 -4.35 6.31 18.27
N ASN A 413 -4.05 7.56 18.64
CA ASN A 413 -4.75 8.31 19.68
C ASN A 413 -5.03 9.74 19.22
N ILE A 414 -6.21 10.27 19.52
CA ILE A 414 -6.55 11.68 19.35
C ILE A 414 -6.27 12.43 20.65
N LEU A 415 -5.30 13.34 20.63
CA LEU A 415 -4.95 14.20 21.77
C LEU A 415 -5.94 15.36 21.92
N GLY A 416 -6.34 15.95 20.79
CA GLY A 416 -7.27 17.08 20.76
C GLY A 416 -7.88 17.30 19.38
N PHE A 417 -8.99 18.03 19.32
CA PHE A 417 -9.62 18.44 18.07
C PHE A 417 -9.33 19.92 17.79
N ASN A 418 -8.86 20.23 16.58
CA ASN A 418 -8.59 21.59 16.13
C ASN A 418 -9.82 22.19 15.46
N ASN A 419 -10.57 21.37 14.71
CA ASN A 419 -11.91 21.67 14.21
C ASN A 419 -12.69 20.37 14.03
N MET A 420 -14.01 20.47 13.94
CA MET A 420 -14.91 19.34 13.70
C MET A 420 -15.80 19.65 12.49
N ALA A 421 -15.90 18.70 11.56
CA ALA A 421 -16.95 18.69 10.56
C ALA A 421 -18.31 18.37 11.21
N LEU A 422 -19.41 18.51 10.45
CA LEU A 422 -20.75 18.16 10.93
C LEU A 422 -20.85 16.65 11.19
N GLY A 423 -21.72 16.29 12.14
CA GLY A 423 -22.02 14.90 12.49
C GLY A 423 -21.17 14.34 13.64
N ALA A 424 -21.53 13.16 14.09
CA ALA A 424 -20.75 12.43 15.09
C ALA A 424 -19.51 11.81 14.45
N PRO A 425 -18.34 11.86 15.11
CA PRO A 425 -17.16 11.24 14.55
C PRO A 425 -17.35 9.71 14.43
N PRO A 426 -17.08 9.12 13.25
CA PRO A 426 -17.25 7.68 13.03
C PRO A 426 -16.07 6.84 13.56
N PHE A 427 -15.26 7.39 14.44
CA PHE A 427 -14.02 6.79 14.96
C PHE A 427 -13.93 6.87 16.48
N SER A 428 -13.03 6.09 17.06
CA SER A 428 -12.69 6.13 18.48
C SER A 428 -11.53 7.10 18.75
N ARG A 429 -11.43 7.64 19.96
CA ARG A 429 -10.25 8.43 20.35
C ARG A 429 -8.98 7.61 20.46
N PHE A 430 -9.13 6.30 20.64
CA PHE A 430 -8.07 5.32 20.74
C PHE A 430 -8.40 4.12 19.86
N ALA A 431 -7.43 3.68 19.08
CA ALA A 431 -7.49 2.41 18.38
C ALA A 431 -6.17 1.63 18.55
N MET A 432 -6.26 0.31 18.53
CA MET A 432 -5.13 -0.60 18.68
C MET A 432 -5.25 -1.79 17.76
N LYS A 433 -4.15 -2.17 17.13
CA LYS A 433 -4.04 -3.31 16.20
C LYS A 433 -2.73 -4.07 16.44
N ALA A 434 -2.74 -5.35 16.09
CA ALA A 434 -1.55 -6.19 16.12
C ALA A 434 -1.46 -7.05 14.87
N ARG A 435 -0.25 -7.44 14.49
CA ARG A 435 0.03 -8.40 13.41
C ARG A 435 1.19 -9.29 13.83
N ALA A 436 1.09 -10.57 13.46
CA ALA A 436 2.15 -11.55 13.66
C ALA A 436 2.33 -12.39 12.39
N ARG A 437 3.55 -12.80 12.12
CA ARG A 437 3.94 -13.63 10.99
C ARG A 437 4.96 -14.68 11.43
N LEU A 438 4.81 -15.89 10.89
CA LEU A 438 5.76 -16.99 11.00
C LEU A 438 6.06 -17.52 9.60
N GLU A 439 7.33 -17.64 9.27
CA GLU A 439 7.82 -18.13 7.96
C GLU A 439 8.82 -19.26 8.14
N PRO A 440 8.37 -20.53 8.25
CA PRO A 440 9.24 -21.72 8.24
C PRO A 440 9.91 -21.90 6.88
N HIS A 441 11.22 -22.20 6.91
CA HIS A 441 12.05 -22.49 5.74
C HIS A 441 12.51 -23.96 5.77
N TYR A 442 12.53 -24.56 4.59
CA TYR A 442 12.96 -25.93 4.32
C TYR A 442 13.98 -25.86 3.17
N PHE A 443 15.28 -25.95 3.52
CA PHE A 443 16.35 -25.84 2.55
C PHE A 443 16.56 -27.17 1.83
N GLN A 444 16.76 -27.10 0.51
CA GLN A 444 16.99 -28.29 -0.33
C GLN A 444 15.92 -29.38 -0.11
N ALA A 445 14.66 -28.99 0.07
CA ALA A 445 13.56 -29.93 0.20
C ALA A 445 13.50 -30.92 -0.98
N LEU A 446 13.94 -30.46 -2.16
CA LEU A 446 14.39 -31.25 -3.31
C LEU A 446 15.69 -30.62 -3.86
N PRO A 447 16.48 -31.32 -4.68
CA PRO A 447 17.68 -30.73 -5.26
C PRO A 447 17.42 -29.38 -5.93
N ASN A 448 18.11 -28.32 -5.46
CA ASN A 448 17.99 -26.92 -5.88
C ASN A 448 16.61 -26.26 -5.62
N LEU A 449 15.78 -26.83 -4.76
CA LEU A 449 14.49 -26.29 -4.39
C LEU A 449 14.44 -26.03 -2.89
N ASP A 450 14.33 -24.77 -2.52
CA ASP A 450 14.00 -24.33 -1.16
C ASP A 450 12.51 -24.02 -1.07
N ILE A 451 11.89 -24.40 0.04
CA ILE A 451 10.48 -24.16 0.32
C ILE A 451 10.37 -23.20 1.50
N THR A 452 9.45 -22.25 1.41
CA THR A 452 9.05 -21.37 2.51
C THR A 452 7.55 -21.45 2.68
N ALA A 453 7.08 -21.78 3.89
CA ALA A 453 5.67 -21.61 4.26
C ALA A 453 5.47 -20.25 4.94
N VAL A 454 4.24 -19.75 4.96
CA VAL A 454 3.90 -18.50 5.67
C VAL A 454 2.56 -18.65 6.37
N ALA A 455 2.49 -18.19 7.62
CA ALA A 455 1.27 -17.95 8.36
C ALA A 455 1.31 -16.53 8.93
N GLU A 456 0.34 -15.71 8.58
CA GLU A 456 0.26 -14.31 9.00
C GLU A 456 -1.17 -13.99 9.46
N LEU A 457 -1.29 -13.23 10.55
CA LEU A 457 -2.56 -12.77 11.12
C LEU A 457 -2.44 -11.32 11.55
N GLY A 458 -3.29 -10.47 11.01
CA GLY A 458 -3.51 -9.09 11.44
C GLY A 458 -4.87 -8.94 12.11
N TYR A 459 -4.96 -8.23 13.24
CA TYR A 459 -6.21 -8.06 13.96
C TYR A 459 -6.33 -6.71 14.65
N ASN A 460 -7.51 -6.08 14.52
CA ASN A 460 -7.84 -4.82 15.17
C ASN A 460 -8.42 -5.13 16.56
N LEU A 461 -7.64 -4.85 17.59
CA LEU A 461 -7.90 -5.24 18.97
C LEU A 461 -8.89 -4.32 19.69
N ALA A 462 -8.82 -3.00 19.42
CA ALA A 462 -9.64 -2.01 20.09
C ALA A 462 -9.93 -0.79 19.21
N GLY A 463 -11.09 -0.20 19.40
CA GLY A 463 -11.50 1.05 18.77
C GLY A 463 -11.77 0.94 17.27
N ARG A 464 -12.04 2.10 16.66
CA ARG A 464 -12.09 2.33 15.21
C ARG A 464 -11.07 3.40 14.89
N SER A 465 -10.11 3.10 14.02
CA SER A 465 -9.06 4.05 13.64
C SER A 465 -9.66 5.27 12.95
N PHE A 466 -9.06 6.43 13.21
CA PHE A 466 -9.40 7.70 12.58
C PHE A 466 -8.54 7.97 11.33
N THR A 467 -7.51 7.17 11.10
CA THR A 467 -6.58 7.34 9.98
C THR A 467 -6.97 6.52 8.77
N TYR A 468 -7.76 5.46 8.95
CA TYR A 468 -8.08 4.51 7.89
C TYR A 468 -9.47 3.90 8.07
N TYR A 469 -10.25 3.80 6.98
CA TYR A 469 -11.51 3.07 6.98
C TYR A 469 -11.26 1.56 7.15
N ALA A 470 -12.27 0.82 7.60
CA ALA A 470 -12.26 -0.64 7.74
C ALA A 470 -11.25 -1.19 8.78
N GLN A 471 -10.82 -0.39 9.74
CA GLN A 471 -10.02 -0.84 10.88
C GLN A 471 -10.84 -0.73 12.18
N ASP A 472 -11.93 -1.48 12.24
CA ASP A 472 -12.79 -1.59 13.42
C ASP A 472 -12.32 -2.74 14.32
N SER A 473 -12.41 -2.58 15.64
CA SER A 473 -12.14 -3.67 16.58
C SER A 473 -12.97 -4.89 16.26
N GLY A 474 -12.35 -6.08 16.29
CA GLY A 474 -12.98 -7.33 15.91
C GLY A 474 -12.95 -7.61 14.40
N SER A 475 -12.17 -6.85 13.63
CA SER A 475 -11.86 -7.13 12.23
C SER A 475 -10.38 -7.44 12.04
N GLY A 476 -10.02 -8.04 10.91
CA GLY A 476 -8.65 -8.39 10.59
C GLY A 476 -8.52 -9.06 9.24
N ASP A 477 -7.35 -9.60 9.01
CA ASP A 477 -7.01 -10.40 7.83
C ASP A 477 -5.98 -11.48 8.19
N PHE A 478 -5.90 -12.50 7.36
CA PHE A 478 -4.88 -13.53 7.51
C PHE A 478 -4.39 -14.02 6.16
N ARG A 479 -3.20 -14.59 6.16
CA ARG A 479 -2.61 -15.27 5.02
C ARG A 479 -1.97 -16.57 5.44
N ILE A 480 -2.23 -17.62 4.68
CA ILE A 480 -1.53 -18.90 4.76
C ILE A 480 -1.04 -19.24 3.36
N GLY A 481 0.22 -19.63 3.23
CA GLY A 481 0.78 -19.91 1.93
C GLY A 481 2.04 -20.76 1.98
N VAL A 482 2.45 -21.20 0.79
CA VAL A 482 3.70 -21.89 0.54
C VAL A 482 4.32 -21.36 -0.74
N SER A 483 5.62 -21.19 -0.76
CA SER A 483 6.39 -20.83 -1.97
C SER A 483 7.62 -21.70 -2.09
N GLY A 484 8.03 -21.97 -3.34
CA GLY A 484 9.26 -22.67 -3.66
C GLY A 484 10.18 -21.77 -4.48
N THR A 485 11.47 -21.74 -4.13
CA THR A 485 12.52 -21.07 -4.90
C THR A 485 13.41 -22.11 -5.56
N TYR A 486 13.39 -22.18 -6.88
CA TYR A 486 14.15 -23.14 -7.66
C TYR A 486 15.30 -22.48 -8.41
N LEU A 487 16.51 -23.04 -8.27
CA LEU A 487 17.75 -22.52 -8.87
C LEU A 487 18.03 -21.05 -8.54
N SER A 488 17.53 -20.55 -7.41
CA SER A 488 17.64 -19.14 -6.96
C SER A 488 17.10 -18.10 -7.97
N ALA A 489 16.42 -18.53 -9.02
CA ALA A 489 15.94 -17.68 -10.11
C ALA A 489 14.42 -17.74 -10.30
N TRP A 490 13.80 -18.89 -10.04
CA TRP A 490 12.37 -19.11 -10.18
C TRP A 490 11.71 -19.16 -8.81
N LYS A 491 10.64 -18.42 -8.63
CA LYS A 491 9.81 -18.48 -7.43
C LYS A 491 8.36 -18.78 -7.83
N ALA A 492 7.80 -19.84 -7.26
CA ALA A 492 6.39 -20.16 -7.41
C ALA A 492 5.73 -20.13 -6.03
N GLY A 493 4.51 -19.60 -5.92
CA GLY A 493 3.80 -19.47 -4.65
C GLY A 493 2.32 -19.76 -4.78
N LEU A 494 1.74 -20.33 -3.72
CA LEU A 494 0.32 -20.54 -3.54
C LEU A 494 -0.06 -19.99 -2.17
N SER A 495 -1.05 -19.10 -2.12
CA SER A 495 -1.53 -18.49 -0.86
C SER A 495 -3.05 -18.44 -0.82
N TYR A 496 -3.60 -18.55 0.38
CA TYR A 496 -4.97 -18.20 0.69
C TYR A 496 -4.98 -16.95 1.55
N ILE A 497 -5.71 -15.93 1.11
CA ILE A 497 -5.89 -14.66 1.79
C ILE A 497 -7.35 -14.57 2.23
N GLY A 498 -7.57 -14.28 3.51
CA GLY A 498 -8.91 -14.17 4.08
C GLY A 498 -9.07 -12.95 4.98
N PHE A 499 -10.30 -12.47 5.08
CA PHE A 499 -10.67 -11.30 5.86
C PHE A 499 -11.60 -11.71 7.01
N LEU A 500 -11.30 -11.23 8.21
CA LEU A 500 -11.95 -11.61 9.47
C LEU A 500 -12.85 -10.49 9.97
N GLY A 501 -14.02 -10.86 10.50
CA GLY A 501 -14.96 -9.93 11.12
C GLY A 501 -16.36 -10.07 10.55
N SER A 502 -17.30 -9.24 11.03
CA SER A 502 -18.61 -9.10 10.41
C SER A 502 -18.58 -8.12 9.23
N PRO A 503 -19.48 -8.22 8.26
CA PRO A 503 -19.60 -7.23 7.16
C PRO A 503 -19.68 -5.78 7.65
N ALA A 504 -20.28 -5.55 8.81
CA ALA A 504 -20.34 -4.23 9.43
C ALA A 504 -18.98 -3.65 9.85
N ARG A 505 -17.97 -4.48 10.07
CA ARG A 505 -16.65 -4.07 10.55
C ARG A 505 -15.54 -4.29 9.53
N GLN A 506 -15.72 -5.27 8.66
CA GLN A 506 -14.76 -5.63 7.61
C GLN A 506 -15.47 -5.75 6.26
N PRO A 507 -15.34 -4.75 5.39
CA PRO A 507 -16.05 -4.71 4.11
C PRO A 507 -15.53 -5.74 3.08
N LEU A 508 -14.44 -6.43 3.36
CA LEU A 508 -13.86 -7.44 2.48
C LEU A 508 -14.13 -8.89 2.93
N THR A 509 -15.02 -9.12 3.91
CA THR A 509 -15.22 -10.45 4.52
C THR A 509 -15.66 -11.55 3.56
N ASP A 510 -16.24 -11.22 2.43
CA ASP A 510 -16.65 -12.15 1.38
C ASP A 510 -15.73 -12.15 0.16
N ARG A 511 -14.58 -11.45 0.25
CA ARG A 511 -13.58 -11.37 -0.83
C ARG A 511 -12.33 -12.18 -0.54
N ASN A 512 -12.50 -13.32 0.13
CA ASN A 512 -11.43 -14.29 0.33
C ASN A 512 -11.01 -14.90 -1.02
N PHE A 513 -9.72 -15.16 -1.21
CA PHE A 513 -9.22 -15.68 -2.46
C PHE A 513 -7.99 -16.56 -2.31
N VAL A 514 -7.84 -17.48 -3.26
CA VAL A 514 -6.62 -18.25 -3.48
C VAL A 514 -5.81 -17.55 -4.57
N MET A 515 -4.51 -17.39 -4.36
CA MET A 515 -3.60 -16.77 -5.31
C MET A 515 -2.43 -17.70 -5.63
N LEU A 516 -2.17 -17.88 -6.92
CA LEU A 516 -0.99 -18.55 -7.48
C LEU A 516 -0.10 -17.48 -8.11
N SER A 517 1.22 -17.58 -7.88
CA SER A 517 2.21 -16.75 -8.58
C SER A 517 3.36 -17.57 -9.12
N LEU A 518 3.94 -17.07 -10.21
CA LEU A 518 5.19 -17.56 -10.79
C LEU A 518 6.04 -16.35 -11.15
N GLU A 519 7.26 -16.30 -10.61
CA GLU A 519 8.18 -15.18 -10.80
C GLU A 519 9.54 -15.67 -11.27
N ARG A 520 10.20 -14.88 -12.10
CA ARG A 520 11.59 -15.08 -12.52
C ARG A 520 12.32 -13.76 -12.54
N THR A 521 13.52 -13.76 -11.91
CA THR A 521 14.50 -12.66 -12.00
C THR A 521 15.63 -13.06 -12.92
N PHE A 522 16.10 -12.16 -13.78
CA PHE A 522 17.16 -12.37 -14.77
C PHE A 522 17.85 -11.06 -15.16
#